data_f31f65dd8f2dcb0991cfadd7340cdc93
#
_entry.id   f31f65dd8f2dcb0991cfadd7340cdc93
#
_cell.length_a   1.000
_cell.length_b   1.000
_cell.length_c   1.000
_cell.angle_alpha   90.00
_cell.angle_beta   90.00
_cell.angle_gamma   90.00
#
_symmetry.space_group_name_H-M   'P 1'
#
loop_
_entity.id
_entity.type
_entity.pdbx_description
1 polymer ?
#
loop_
_entity_poly.entity_id
_entity_poly.type
_entity_poly.pdbx_seq_one_letter_code
_entity_poly.pdbx_strand_id
1 'polypeptide(L)'
;MNSFQKLLSDSFLWIEGGTAMVALLHLRGLKRQYWRFFIYFLALVFICEAIGKWGGAYISFSKTKYYNYVVIPFQFIFFYWLYAFKSFNNKKLFWTLSLLYLLSFIPSEFYFKGSKIIFSFNYTFGSFILMVLVVMEYYKQITSSDIINFNRNRMFYVNLGVTLFYIGTLPFWTFYYLLVEYKQIWNIYFDYFLVSGIVMYLLFSISFIWGKQNS
;
A
#
# COMPACT_ATOMS: atom_id res chain seq x y z
N MET A 1 -4.60 20.23 11.55
CA MET A 1 -4.26 18.99 12.29
C MET A 1 -4.37 19.26 13.77
N ASN A 2 -5.01 18.36 14.52
CA ASN A 2 -4.99 18.38 15.98
C ASN A 2 -3.67 17.73 16.50
N SER A 3 -3.44 17.79 17.84
CA SER A 3 -2.22 17.24 18.46
C SER A 3 -2.07 15.74 18.24
N PHE A 4 -3.18 15.00 18.24
CA PHE A 4 -3.21 13.56 17.99
C PHE A 4 -2.81 13.22 16.55
N GLN A 5 -3.37 13.90 15.55
CA GLN A 5 -3.01 13.73 14.14
C GLN A 5 -1.54 14.05 13.86
N LYS A 6 -1.01 15.07 14.53
CA LYS A 6 0.40 15.42 14.43
C LYS A 6 1.29 14.30 14.97
N LEU A 7 0.96 13.77 16.15
CA LEU A 7 1.69 12.65 16.74
C LEU A 7 1.70 11.42 15.82
N LEU A 8 0.54 11.03 15.28
CA LEU A 8 0.42 9.90 14.35
C LEU A 8 1.24 10.14 13.08
N SER A 9 1.12 11.33 12.49
CA SER A 9 1.86 11.69 11.27
C SER A 9 3.39 11.71 11.47
N ASP A 10 3.85 12.18 12.64
CA ASP A 10 5.27 12.18 12.97
C ASP A 10 5.79 10.75 13.23
N SER A 11 4.96 9.89 13.83
CA SER A 11 5.30 8.49 14.12
C SER A 11 5.28 7.61 12.87
N PHE A 12 4.52 7.97 11.85
CA PHE A 12 4.28 7.15 10.65
C PHE A 12 5.58 6.70 9.99
N LEU A 13 6.47 7.63 9.67
CA LEU A 13 7.76 7.33 9.03
C LEU A 13 8.68 6.44 9.90
N TRP A 14 8.62 6.62 11.22
CA TRP A 14 9.43 5.81 12.14
C TRP A 14 8.93 4.37 12.24
N ILE A 15 7.60 4.18 12.20
CA ILE A 15 7.00 2.84 12.20
C ILE A 15 7.30 2.13 10.88
N GLU A 16 7.23 2.84 9.76
CA GLU A 16 7.63 2.33 8.46
C GLU A 16 9.09 1.89 8.43
N GLY A 17 10.01 2.75 8.90
CA GLY A 17 11.43 2.42 9.03
C GLY A 17 11.69 1.25 9.98
N GLY A 18 10.97 1.20 11.11
CA GLY A 18 11.00 0.07 12.04
C GLY A 18 10.57 -1.23 11.38
N THR A 19 9.50 -1.19 10.57
CA THR A 19 9.04 -2.35 9.79
C THR A 19 10.07 -2.80 8.76
N ALA A 20 10.68 -1.86 8.05
CA ALA A 20 11.77 -2.18 7.11
C ALA A 20 12.95 -2.83 7.83
N MET A 21 13.31 -2.35 9.02
CA MET A 21 14.39 -2.92 9.84
C MET A 21 14.04 -4.33 10.30
N VAL A 22 12.82 -4.55 10.85
CA VAL A 22 12.37 -5.89 11.25
C VAL A 22 12.42 -6.84 10.05
N ALA A 23 11.96 -6.42 8.89
CA ALA A 23 12.00 -7.21 7.67
C ALA A 23 13.44 -7.57 7.26
N LEU A 24 14.37 -6.60 7.30
CA LEU A 24 15.80 -6.81 6.97
C LEU A 24 16.49 -7.82 7.89
N LEU A 25 16.15 -7.85 9.19
CA LEU A 25 16.67 -8.85 10.12
C LEU A 25 16.33 -10.29 9.70
N HIS A 26 15.18 -10.49 9.01
CA HIS A 26 14.73 -11.79 8.51
C HIS A 26 15.27 -12.14 7.10
N LEU A 27 16.03 -11.24 6.46
CA LEU A 27 16.51 -11.42 5.08
C LEU A 27 17.34 -12.72 4.89
N ARG A 28 18.18 -13.07 5.86
CA ARG A 28 19.03 -14.26 5.77
C ARG A 28 18.22 -15.55 5.66
N GLY A 29 17.12 -15.66 6.42
CA GLY A 29 16.22 -16.82 6.37
C GLY A 29 15.37 -16.91 5.10
N LEU A 30 15.22 -15.79 4.37
CA LEU A 30 14.32 -15.68 3.20
C LEU A 30 15.06 -15.55 1.87
N LYS A 31 16.39 -15.72 1.84
CA LYS A 31 17.21 -15.51 0.63
C LYS A 31 16.76 -16.31 -0.60
N ARG A 32 16.22 -17.49 -0.43
CA ARG A 32 15.75 -18.37 -1.52
C ARG A 32 14.27 -18.20 -1.86
N GLN A 33 13.54 -17.38 -1.09
CA GLN A 33 12.09 -17.17 -1.25
C GLN A 33 11.80 -15.83 -1.92
N TYR A 34 10.65 -15.71 -2.58
CA TYR A 34 10.23 -14.46 -3.19
C TYR A 34 9.96 -13.33 -2.17
N TRP A 35 9.76 -13.68 -0.89
CA TRP A 35 9.57 -12.75 0.22
C TRP A 35 10.74 -11.79 0.44
N ARG A 36 11.95 -12.13 -0.02
CA ARG A 36 13.09 -11.20 -0.05
C ARG A 36 12.78 -9.92 -0.82
N PHE A 37 11.97 -10.01 -1.87
CA PHE A 37 11.57 -8.82 -2.65
C PHE A 37 10.60 -7.94 -1.89
N PHE A 38 9.76 -8.52 -1.00
CA PHE A 38 8.92 -7.73 -0.10
C PHE A 38 9.77 -6.97 0.93
N ILE A 39 10.87 -7.55 1.42
CA ILE A 39 11.83 -6.86 2.29
C ILE A 39 12.44 -5.65 1.55
N TYR A 40 12.91 -5.85 0.32
CA TYR A 40 13.48 -4.76 -0.48
C TYR A 40 12.44 -3.69 -0.81
N PHE A 41 11.21 -4.10 -1.07
CA PHE A 41 10.09 -3.17 -1.28
C PHE A 41 9.88 -2.28 -0.04
N LEU A 42 9.80 -2.83 1.16
CA LEU A 42 9.62 -2.06 2.39
C LEU A 42 10.78 -1.07 2.62
N ALA A 43 12.01 -1.51 2.38
CA ALA A 43 13.17 -0.63 2.49
C ALA A 43 13.14 0.52 1.46
N LEU A 44 12.75 0.21 0.21
CA LEU A 44 12.62 1.22 -0.84
C LEU A 44 11.47 2.20 -0.57
N VAL A 45 10.32 1.72 -0.08
CA VAL A 45 9.20 2.59 0.28
C VAL A 45 9.62 3.55 1.40
N PHE A 46 10.29 3.06 2.44
CA PHE A 46 10.84 3.92 3.51
C PHE A 46 11.80 4.99 2.96
N ILE A 47 12.69 4.62 2.03
CA ILE A 47 13.59 5.61 1.39
C ILE A 47 12.79 6.62 0.58
N CYS A 48 11.79 6.18 -0.18
CA CYS A 48 10.92 7.08 -0.95
C CYS A 48 10.16 8.06 -0.04
N GLU A 49 9.62 7.58 1.08
CA GLU A 49 8.92 8.42 2.05
C GLU A 49 9.87 9.41 2.74
N ALA A 50 11.10 8.99 3.08
CA ALA A 50 12.12 9.86 3.61
C ALA A 50 12.49 10.98 2.62
N ILE A 51 12.63 10.66 1.33
CA ILE A 51 12.84 11.63 0.25
C ILE A 51 11.62 12.57 0.15
N GLY A 52 10.42 12.05 0.18
CA GLY A 52 9.18 12.84 0.17
C GLY A 52 9.08 13.83 1.34
N LYS A 53 9.54 13.42 2.53
CA LYS A 53 9.50 14.23 3.75
C LYS A 53 10.61 15.30 3.77
N TRP A 54 11.83 14.94 3.44
CA TRP A 54 13.01 15.78 3.62
C TRP A 54 13.64 16.30 2.33
N GLY A 55 13.39 15.64 1.20
CA GLY A 55 14.04 15.97 -0.08
C GLY A 55 13.75 17.39 -0.57
N GLY A 56 12.59 17.96 -0.24
CA GLY A 56 12.26 19.35 -0.59
C GLY A 56 13.15 20.42 0.05
N ALA A 57 13.95 20.06 1.06
CA ALA A 57 14.96 20.96 1.65
C ALA A 57 16.22 21.06 0.79
N TYR A 58 16.48 20.07 -0.06
CA TYR A 58 17.72 19.96 -0.85
C TYR A 58 17.49 20.14 -2.34
N ILE A 59 16.31 19.74 -2.83
CA ILE A 59 15.98 19.76 -4.26
C ILE A 59 14.58 20.34 -4.43
N SER A 60 14.43 21.32 -5.32
CA SER A 60 13.12 21.86 -5.69
C SER A 60 12.37 20.84 -6.55
N PHE A 61 11.42 20.12 -5.94
CA PHE A 61 10.53 19.20 -6.67
C PHE A 61 9.10 19.26 -6.15
N SER A 62 8.16 18.94 -7.01
CA SER A 62 6.74 18.87 -6.62
C SER A 62 6.47 17.55 -5.91
N LYS A 63 6.17 17.58 -4.60
CA LYS A 63 5.78 16.40 -3.83
C LYS A 63 4.61 15.66 -4.48
N THR A 64 3.58 16.38 -4.93
CA THR A 64 2.42 15.78 -5.59
C THR A 64 2.81 14.99 -6.83
N LYS A 65 3.69 15.54 -7.70
CA LYS A 65 4.18 14.82 -8.88
C LYS A 65 5.00 13.61 -8.49
N TYR A 66 5.88 13.74 -7.49
CA TYR A 66 6.70 12.64 -6.99
C TYR A 66 5.85 11.45 -6.52
N TYR A 67 4.86 11.70 -5.67
CA TYR A 67 3.98 10.65 -5.20
C TYR A 67 3.14 10.06 -6.35
N ASN A 68 2.52 10.90 -7.17
CA ASN A 68 1.62 10.41 -8.23
C ASN A 68 2.32 9.61 -9.33
N TYR A 69 3.57 9.95 -9.68
CA TYR A 69 4.25 9.32 -10.83
C TYR A 69 5.33 8.31 -10.43
N VAL A 70 5.79 8.33 -9.17
CA VAL A 70 6.87 7.44 -8.72
C VAL A 70 6.40 6.52 -7.60
N VAL A 71 6.04 7.07 -6.44
CA VAL A 71 5.83 6.28 -5.23
C VAL A 71 4.57 5.41 -5.33
N ILE A 72 3.44 6.01 -5.66
CA ILE A 72 2.15 5.30 -5.77
C ILE A 72 2.18 4.21 -6.85
N PRO A 73 2.65 4.48 -8.10
CA PRO A 73 2.77 3.44 -9.13
C PRO A 73 3.70 2.30 -8.71
N PHE A 74 4.82 2.61 -8.09
CA PHE A 74 5.74 1.60 -7.59
C PHE A 74 5.06 0.66 -6.58
N GLN A 75 4.29 1.21 -5.64
CA GLN A 75 3.57 0.43 -4.64
C GLN A 75 2.50 -0.48 -5.28
N PHE A 76 1.66 0.05 -6.17
CA PHE A 76 0.61 -0.74 -6.83
C PHE A 76 1.18 -1.85 -7.71
N ILE A 77 2.17 -1.56 -8.55
CA ILE A 77 2.80 -2.56 -9.42
C ILE A 77 3.45 -3.66 -8.59
N PHE A 78 4.06 -3.31 -7.45
CA PHE A 78 4.61 -4.30 -6.54
C PHE A 78 3.53 -5.20 -5.93
N PHE A 79 2.41 -4.65 -5.45
CA PHE A 79 1.32 -5.48 -4.93
C PHE A 79 0.67 -6.33 -6.02
N TYR A 80 0.51 -5.83 -7.26
CA TYR A 80 0.03 -6.67 -8.36
C TYR A 80 0.99 -7.83 -8.64
N TRP A 81 2.28 -7.58 -8.59
CA TRP A 81 3.29 -8.64 -8.68
C TRP A 81 3.17 -9.64 -7.54
N LEU A 82 3.00 -9.18 -6.31
CA LEU A 82 2.88 -10.04 -5.14
C LEU A 82 1.64 -10.95 -5.22
N TYR A 83 0.48 -10.39 -5.55
CA TYR A 83 -0.77 -11.13 -5.65
C TYR A 83 -0.85 -11.95 -6.95
N ALA A 84 -0.85 -11.30 -8.10
CA ALA A 84 -1.12 -11.97 -9.37
C ALA A 84 0.03 -12.90 -9.79
N PHE A 85 1.29 -12.42 -9.72
CA PHE A 85 2.41 -13.22 -10.19
C PHE A 85 2.89 -14.24 -9.16
N LYS A 86 2.98 -13.86 -7.87
CA LYS A 86 3.54 -14.75 -6.84
C LYS A 86 2.49 -15.59 -6.14
N SER A 87 1.40 -15.01 -5.67
CA SER A 87 0.38 -15.79 -4.98
C SER A 87 -0.47 -16.62 -5.93
N PHE A 88 -0.96 -16.05 -7.04
CA PHE A 88 -1.79 -16.79 -8.00
C PHE A 88 -1.00 -17.51 -9.09
N ASN A 89 0.33 -17.31 -9.15
CA ASN A 89 1.21 -17.85 -10.19
C ASN A 89 0.74 -17.54 -11.63
N ASN A 90 0.13 -16.37 -11.82
CA ASN A 90 -0.47 -15.95 -13.10
C ASN A 90 0.25 -14.72 -13.67
N LYS A 91 1.24 -14.97 -14.54
CA LYS A 91 2.00 -13.91 -15.23
C LYS A 91 1.12 -13.05 -16.14
N LYS A 92 0.13 -13.65 -16.83
CA LYS A 92 -0.76 -12.91 -17.74
C LYS A 92 -1.59 -11.90 -16.95
N LEU A 93 -2.17 -12.33 -15.82
CA LEU A 93 -2.95 -11.47 -14.93
C LEU A 93 -2.10 -10.27 -14.45
N PHE A 94 -0.87 -10.51 -14.01
CA PHE A 94 0.04 -9.44 -13.58
C PHE A 94 0.26 -8.41 -14.68
N TRP A 95 0.65 -8.84 -15.86
CA TRP A 95 0.92 -7.92 -16.97
C TRP A 95 -0.33 -7.17 -17.42
N THR A 96 -1.48 -7.85 -17.51
CA THR A 96 -2.75 -7.22 -17.87
C THR A 96 -3.14 -6.14 -16.88
N LEU A 97 -3.11 -6.44 -15.57
CA LEU A 97 -3.49 -5.47 -14.54
C LEU A 97 -2.50 -4.31 -14.43
N SER A 98 -1.19 -4.59 -14.58
CA SER A 98 -0.18 -3.54 -14.61
C SER A 98 -0.34 -2.60 -15.80
N LEU A 99 -0.64 -3.16 -16.99
CA LEU A 99 -0.91 -2.36 -18.18
C LEU A 99 -2.18 -1.53 -18.03
N LEU A 100 -3.28 -2.12 -17.54
CA LEU A 100 -4.52 -1.40 -17.25
C LEU A 100 -4.29 -0.25 -16.28
N TYR A 101 -3.51 -0.49 -15.23
CA TYR A 101 -3.14 0.56 -14.28
C TYR A 101 -2.33 1.69 -14.95
N LEU A 102 -1.34 1.36 -15.76
CA LEU A 102 -0.56 2.37 -16.48
C LEU A 102 -1.42 3.16 -17.48
N LEU A 103 -2.38 2.51 -18.13
CA LEU A 103 -3.33 3.19 -19.02
C LEU A 103 -4.25 4.17 -18.28
N SER A 104 -4.46 4.01 -16.97
CA SER A 104 -5.25 4.94 -16.16
C SER A 104 -4.64 6.34 -16.07
N PHE A 105 -3.35 6.50 -16.40
CA PHE A 105 -2.71 7.81 -16.46
C PHE A 105 -3.25 8.66 -17.63
N ILE A 106 -3.75 8.04 -18.69
CA ILE A 106 -4.34 8.75 -19.83
C ILE A 106 -5.58 9.56 -19.38
N PRO A 107 -6.66 8.95 -18.86
CA PRO A 107 -7.78 9.72 -18.36
C PRO A 107 -7.42 10.65 -17.19
N SER A 108 -6.46 10.27 -16.35
CA SER A 108 -5.98 11.12 -15.27
C SER A 108 -5.43 12.46 -15.79
N GLU A 109 -4.62 12.45 -16.85
CA GLU A 109 -4.02 13.66 -17.41
C GLU A 109 -4.99 14.46 -18.29
N PHE A 110 -5.85 13.81 -19.08
CA PHE A 110 -6.69 14.46 -20.07
C PHE A 110 -8.05 14.91 -19.52
N TYR A 111 -8.65 14.17 -18.59
CA TYR A 111 -10.00 14.44 -18.10
C TYR A 111 -10.06 14.92 -16.65
N PHE A 112 -9.20 14.35 -15.78
CA PHE A 112 -9.27 14.63 -14.34
C PHE A 112 -8.26 15.67 -13.86
N LYS A 113 -7.32 16.06 -14.69
CA LYS A 113 -6.32 17.09 -14.35
C LYS A 113 -7.01 18.45 -14.16
N GLY A 114 -6.95 18.93 -12.89
CA GLY A 114 -7.60 20.19 -12.51
C GLY A 114 -9.11 20.07 -12.23
N SER A 115 -9.74 18.91 -12.46
CA SER A 115 -11.10 18.68 -12.00
C SER A 115 -11.13 18.45 -10.49
N LYS A 116 -12.18 18.97 -9.82
CA LYS A 116 -12.39 18.71 -8.38
C LYS A 116 -13.33 17.51 -8.16
N ILE A 117 -13.37 16.55 -9.09
CA ILE A 117 -14.24 15.38 -8.99
C ILE A 117 -13.53 14.27 -8.21
N ILE A 118 -12.33 13.91 -8.63
CA ILE A 118 -11.51 12.85 -8.00
C ILE A 118 -10.12 13.44 -7.72
N PHE A 119 -9.64 13.33 -6.49
CA PHE A 119 -8.35 13.87 -6.10
C PHE A 119 -7.17 13.18 -6.83
N SER A 120 -7.22 11.85 -6.93
CA SER A 120 -6.26 11.06 -7.69
C SER A 120 -6.94 9.88 -8.36
N PHE A 121 -7.18 9.98 -9.65
CA PHE A 121 -7.77 8.89 -10.42
C PHE A 121 -6.89 7.64 -10.42
N ASN A 122 -5.57 7.83 -10.54
CA ASN A 122 -4.61 6.71 -10.54
C ASN A 122 -4.65 5.94 -9.23
N TYR A 123 -4.70 6.65 -8.08
CA TYR A 123 -4.80 6.00 -6.79
C TYR A 123 -6.12 5.23 -6.66
N THR A 124 -7.23 5.86 -7.02
CA THR A 124 -8.57 5.27 -6.97
C THR A 124 -8.64 4.01 -7.82
N PHE A 125 -8.21 4.10 -9.08
CA PHE A 125 -8.22 2.97 -10.00
C PHE A 125 -7.26 1.86 -9.58
N GLY A 126 -6.05 2.23 -9.15
CA GLY A 126 -5.07 1.29 -8.62
C GLY A 126 -5.57 0.54 -7.39
N SER A 127 -6.20 1.24 -6.44
CA SER A 127 -6.80 0.63 -5.26
C SER A 127 -7.98 -0.28 -5.60
N PHE A 128 -8.77 0.07 -6.62
CA PHE A 128 -9.87 -0.79 -7.09
C PHE A 128 -9.36 -2.12 -7.66
N ILE A 129 -8.32 -2.10 -8.51
CA ILE A 129 -7.67 -3.32 -9.00
C ILE A 129 -7.11 -4.14 -7.83
N LEU A 130 -6.45 -3.47 -6.88
CA LEU A 130 -5.88 -4.12 -5.71
C LEU A 130 -6.96 -4.77 -4.84
N MET A 131 -8.12 -4.12 -4.68
CA MET A 131 -9.27 -4.68 -3.97
C MET A 131 -9.72 -6.01 -4.59
N VAL A 132 -9.82 -6.09 -5.91
CA VAL A 132 -10.17 -7.34 -6.60
C VAL A 132 -9.15 -8.44 -6.29
N LEU A 133 -7.86 -8.14 -6.37
CA LEU A 133 -6.79 -9.10 -6.05
C LEU A 133 -6.82 -9.56 -4.59
N VAL A 134 -7.08 -8.64 -3.67
CA VAL A 134 -7.21 -8.94 -2.23
C VAL A 134 -8.40 -9.85 -1.95
N VAL A 135 -9.56 -9.60 -2.57
CA VAL A 135 -10.74 -10.48 -2.44
C VAL A 135 -10.44 -11.88 -3.01
N MET A 136 -9.79 -11.96 -4.17
CA MET A 136 -9.36 -13.25 -4.73
C MET A 136 -8.38 -13.98 -3.80
N GLU A 137 -7.48 -13.27 -3.15
CA GLU A 137 -6.55 -13.87 -2.19
C GLU A 137 -7.27 -14.39 -0.94
N TYR A 138 -8.23 -13.64 -0.38
CA TYR A 138 -9.07 -14.16 0.71
C TYR A 138 -9.84 -15.42 0.29
N TYR A 139 -10.43 -15.41 -0.89
CA TYR A 139 -11.13 -16.59 -1.41
C TYR A 139 -10.20 -17.80 -1.51
N LYS A 140 -8.98 -17.61 -2.06
CA LYS A 140 -7.97 -18.65 -2.11
C LYS A 140 -7.61 -19.17 -0.72
N GLN A 141 -7.42 -18.28 0.26
CA GLN A 141 -7.05 -18.68 1.63
C GLN A 141 -8.18 -19.45 2.32
N ILE A 142 -9.45 -19.07 2.12
CA ILE A 142 -10.61 -19.74 2.71
C ILE A 142 -10.84 -21.11 2.10
N THR A 143 -10.59 -21.27 0.80
CA THR A 143 -10.80 -22.54 0.08
C THR A 143 -9.62 -23.51 0.17
N SER A 144 -8.49 -23.06 0.70
CA SER A 144 -7.31 -23.90 0.88
C SER A 144 -7.34 -24.62 2.24
N SER A 145 -6.59 -25.74 2.34
CA SER A 145 -6.36 -26.43 3.62
C SER A 145 -5.62 -25.58 4.66
N ASP A 146 -5.05 -24.47 4.23
CA ASP A 146 -4.26 -23.56 5.05
C ASP A 146 -5.10 -22.69 6.00
N ILE A 147 -6.44 -22.72 5.86
CA ILE A 147 -7.36 -21.94 6.70
C ILE A 147 -7.19 -22.28 8.20
N ILE A 148 -6.85 -23.53 8.53
CA ILE A 148 -6.64 -23.99 9.92
C ILE A 148 -5.41 -23.30 10.57
N ASN A 149 -4.43 -22.92 9.74
CA ASN A 149 -3.17 -22.31 10.18
C ASN A 149 -3.01 -20.86 9.68
N PHE A 150 -4.12 -20.14 9.49
CA PHE A 150 -4.09 -18.76 8.95
C PHE A 150 -3.16 -17.83 9.73
N ASN A 151 -3.06 -18.01 11.04
CA ASN A 151 -2.19 -17.22 11.92
C ASN A 151 -0.69 -17.42 11.65
N ARG A 152 -0.32 -18.47 10.93
CA ARG A 152 1.07 -18.73 10.48
C ARG A 152 1.27 -18.35 9.01
N ASN A 153 0.22 -17.98 8.30
CA ASN A 153 0.31 -17.61 6.90
C ASN A 153 0.77 -16.14 6.77
N ARG A 154 1.97 -15.93 6.23
CA ARG A 154 2.53 -14.59 6.02
C ARG A 154 1.63 -13.72 5.14
N MET A 155 1.08 -14.31 4.08
CA MET A 155 0.21 -13.60 3.15
C MET A 155 -1.09 -13.13 3.81
N PHE A 156 -1.58 -13.80 4.85
CA PHE A 156 -2.75 -13.38 5.61
C PHE A 156 -2.55 -12.00 6.27
N TYR A 157 -1.42 -11.79 6.95
CA TYR A 157 -1.11 -10.52 7.59
C TYR A 157 -0.92 -9.38 6.58
N VAL A 158 -0.27 -9.70 5.45
CA VAL A 158 -0.09 -8.74 4.35
C VAL A 158 -1.45 -8.37 3.77
N ASN A 159 -2.31 -9.35 3.51
CA ASN A 159 -3.64 -9.14 2.95
C ASN A 159 -4.51 -8.29 3.89
N LEU A 160 -4.46 -8.56 5.20
CA LEU A 160 -5.18 -7.77 6.19
C LEU A 160 -4.68 -6.32 6.25
N GLY A 161 -3.37 -6.11 6.24
CA GLY A 161 -2.79 -4.77 6.22
C GLY A 161 -3.17 -3.97 4.97
N VAL A 162 -3.06 -4.60 3.80
CA VAL A 162 -3.45 -3.99 2.51
C VAL A 162 -4.95 -3.66 2.49
N THR A 163 -5.80 -4.53 3.04
CA THR A 163 -7.24 -4.28 3.16
C THR A 163 -7.51 -3.04 3.99
N LEU A 164 -6.94 -2.96 5.19
CA LEU A 164 -7.19 -1.85 6.10
C LEU A 164 -6.73 -0.51 5.52
N PHE A 165 -5.56 -0.48 4.90
CA PHE A 165 -5.02 0.77 4.38
C PHE A 165 -5.54 1.10 2.98
N TYR A 166 -5.21 0.34 1.94
CA TYR A 166 -5.53 0.71 0.56
C TYR A 166 -7.02 0.66 0.25
N ILE A 167 -7.73 -0.38 0.72
CA ILE A 167 -9.16 -0.52 0.46
C ILE A 167 -9.95 0.38 1.41
N GLY A 168 -9.60 0.39 2.70
CA GLY A 168 -10.28 1.20 3.69
C GLY A 168 -10.14 2.71 3.45
N THR A 169 -9.03 3.17 2.88
CA THR A 169 -8.82 4.59 2.54
C THR A 169 -9.30 4.97 1.15
N LEU A 170 -9.78 4.02 0.35
CA LEU A 170 -10.27 4.29 -1.00
C LEU A 170 -11.36 5.38 -1.04
N PRO A 171 -12.41 5.35 -0.19
CA PRO A 171 -13.41 6.43 -0.18
C PRO A 171 -12.82 7.80 0.16
N PHE A 172 -11.84 7.87 1.06
CA PHE A 172 -11.17 9.12 1.45
C PHE A 172 -10.48 9.79 0.25
N TRP A 173 -9.72 9.04 -0.52
CA TRP A 173 -9.02 9.59 -1.68
C TRP A 173 -9.91 9.83 -2.89
N THR A 174 -10.96 9.01 -3.07
CA THR A 174 -11.92 9.17 -4.16
C THR A 174 -12.77 10.43 -3.95
N PHE A 175 -13.30 10.62 -2.75
CA PHE A 175 -14.22 11.71 -2.41
C PHE A 175 -13.54 12.87 -1.68
N TYR A 176 -12.23 13.00 -1.78
CA TYR A 176 -11.43 13.97 -1.03
C TYR A 176 -12.00 15.40 -1.12
N TYR A 177 -12.33 15.89 -2.32
CA TYR A 177 -12.85 17.25 -2.50
C TYR A 177 -14.21 17.47 -1.84
N LEU A 178 -15.07 16.46 -1.83
CA LEU A 178 -16.32 16.50 -1.10
C LEU A 178 -16.09 16.49 0.42
N LEU A 179 -15.17 15.65 0.89
CA LEU A 179 -14.89 15.50 2.32
C LEU A 179 -14.26 16.76 2.92
N VAL A 180 -13.41 17.47 2.17
CA VAL A 180 -12.77 18.73 2.63
C VAL A 180 -13.81 19.80 3.00
N GLU A 181 -14.97 19.80 2.35
CA GLU A 181 -16.06 20.75 2.68
C GLU A 181 -16.67 20.44 4.06
N TYR A 182 -16.61 19.19 4.50
CA TYR A 182 -17.16 18.72 5.78
C TYR A 182 -16.02 18.40 6.77
N LYS A 183 -15.47 19.41 7.40
CA LYS A 183 -14.26 19.32 8.25
C LYS A 183 -14.31 18.22 9.34
N GLN A 184 -15.47 17.95 9.93
CA GLN A 184 -15.63 16.89 10.94
C GLN A 184 -15.44 15.51 10.32
N ILE A 185 -16.08 15.26 9.18
CA ILE A 185 -16.00 13.99 8.45
C ILE A 185 -14.59 13.79 7.91
N TRP A 186 -13.99 14.86 7.35
CA TRP A 186 -12.61 14.84 6.87
C TRP A 186 -11.63 14.44 7.98
N ASN A 187 -11.77 14.99 9.19
CA ASN A 187 -10.90 14.62 10.32
C ASN A 187 -11.00 13.13 10.67
N ILE A 188 -12.20 12.55 10.70
CA ILE A 188 -12.42 11.12 10.98
C ILE A 188 -11.72 10.25 9.92
N TYR A 189 -11.89 10.57 8.65
CA TYR A 189 -11.23 9.83 7.57
C TYR A 189 -9.72 10.00 7.56
N PHE A 190 -9.23 11.19 7.92
CA PHE A 190 -7.79 11.44 8.04
C PHE A 190 -7.18 10.70 9.23
N ASP A 191 -7.87 10.64 10.38
CA ASP A 191 -7.47 9.81 11.51
C ASP A 191 -7.44 8.33 11.12
N TYR A 192 -8.46 7.85 10.43
CA TYR A 192 -8.49 6.49 9.90
C TYR A 192 -7.30 6.21 8.95
N PHE A 193 -7.00 7.12 8.04
CA PHE A 193 -5.86 7.02 7.13
C PHE A 193 -4.54 6.82 7.89
N LEU A 194 -4.29 7.65 8.89
CA LEU A 194 -3.06 7.55 9.68
C LEU A 194 -3.00 6.25 10.50
N VAL A 195 -4.08 5.90 11.19
CA VAL A 195 -4.14 4.70 12.03
C VAL A 195 -4.04 3.44 11.18
N SER A 196 -4.80 3.35 10.09
CA SER A 196 -4.78 2.17 9.21
C SER A 196 -3.41 1.95 8.55
N GLY A 197 -2.69 3.01 8.19
CA GLY A 197 -1.33 2.91 7.69
C GLY A 197 -0.34 2.40 8.73
N ILE A 198 -0.42 2.89 9.96
CA ILE A 198 0.37 2.38 11.09
C ILE A 198 0.09 0.89 11.32
N VAL A 199 -1.20 0.52 11.39
CA VAL A 199 -1.60 -0.88 11.60
C VAL A 199 -1.12 -1.77 10.45
N MET A 200 -1.18 -1.29 9.20
CA MET A 200 -0.65 -2.01 8.04
C MET A 200 0.84 -2.34 8.22
N TYR A 201 1.67 -1.38 8.58
CA TYR A 201 3.11 -1.62 8.79
C TYR A 201 3.37 -2.54 9.98
N LEU A 202 2.61 -2.44 11.06
CA LEU A 202 2.69 -3.39 12.18
C LEU A 202 2.33 -4.82 11.73
N LEU A 203 1.28 -4.99 10.93
CA LEU A 203 0.90 -6.29 10.35
C LEU A 203 1.98 -6.83 9.41
N PHE A 204 2.64 -5.99 8.63
CA PHE A 204 3.78 -6.39 7.83
C PHE A 204 4.95 -6.87 8.70
N SER A 205 5.24 -6.18 9.82
CA SER A 205 6.24 -6.64 10.79
C SER A 205 5.88 -8.01 11.38
N ILE A 206 4.62 -8.18 11.81
CA ILE A 206 4.08 -9.43 12.33
C ILE A 206 4.23 -10.56 11.30
N SER A 207 4.00 -10.26 10.01
CA SER A 207 4.13 -11.23 8.93
C SER A 207 5.55 -11.82 8.83
N PHE A 208 6.58 -11.06 9.18
CA PHE A 208 7.96 -11.54 9.20
C PHE A 208 8.29 -12.31 10.47
N ILE A 209 7.76 -11.91 11.62
CA ILE A 209 8.05 -12.52 12.93
C ILE A 209 7.35 -13.87 13.06
N TRP A 210 6.04 -13.93 12.76
CA TRP A 210 5.22 -15.12 12.99
C TRP A 210 4.84 -15.87 11.71
N GLY A 211 4.81 -15.17 10.58
CA GLY A 211 4.40 -15.76 9.32
C GLY A 211 5.43 -16.77 8.79
N LYS A 212 4.95 -17.95 8.42
CA LYS A 212 5.71 -18.94 7.63
C LYS A 212 5.20 -18.89 6.20
N GLN A 213 6.04 -19.24 5.25
CA GLN A 213 5.57 -19.52 3.91
C GLN A 213 5.00 -20.93 3.94
N ASN A 214 3.71 -21.06 3.60
CA ASN A 214 3.17 -22.37 3.25
C ASN A 214 3.80 -22.77 1.93
N SER A 215 4.46 -23.91 1.94
CA SER A 215 5.19 -24.49 0.79
C SER A 215 4.25 -24.92 -0.29
#